data_9e2c2674a6ac168668451d31e55b3d60
#
_entry.id   9e2c2674a6ac168668451d31e55b3d60
#
_cell.length_a   1.000
_cell.length_b   1.000
_cell.length_c   1.000
_cell.angle_alpha   90.00
_cell.angle_beta   90.00
_cell.angle_gamma   90.00
#
_symmetry.space_group_name_H-M   'P 1'
#
loop_
_entity.id
_entity.type
_entity.pdbx_description
1 polymer ?
#
loop_
_entity_poly.entity_id
_entity_poly.type
_entity_poly.pdbx_seq_one_letter_code
_entity_poly.pdbx_strand_id
1 'polypeptide(L)'
;DGVGRVIQTYSLDGYQLHHDIQPAKEGKILALAEHEDTANVEDLVLEIDLKSGEVTELLDFKKIMNEYYEQETRPVSAADDFFWQAGEEDWIHLNTLQYMQENDSLVVSSRETSTIIKVQSIHNSPSLDWLVGDSAFWEDTAYADLCLTKEGDFVPQYGQHSVEYVGAKNEPGVYELRMYNNNFWSLNTRDYEADLDDSVGTELYGGEGVSSQVYIYEIDENERSYRLESSFEVPYSSIVSNAAPASNTDNWIVNSGMANVFGEYDSQGELIREYAYTCT
;
A
#
# COMPACT_ATOMS: atom_id res chain seq x y z
N ASP A 1 18.82 17.65 -0.73
CA ASP A 1 18.84 18.10 0.66
C ASP A 1 17.50 18.77 1.02
N GLY A 2 17.29 19.08 2.31
CA GLY A 2 16.05 19.65 2.82
C GLY A 2 15.61 21.02 2.22
N VAL A 3 16.37 21.59 1.31
CA VAL A 3 16.04 22.82 0.56
C VAL A 3 15.92 22.56 -0.95
N GLY A 4 15.77 21.31 -1.35
CA GLY A 4 15.54 20.91 -2.74
C GLY A 4 16.79 20.90 -3.64
N ARG A 5 18.00 21.01 -3.07
CA ARG A 5 19.22 20.90 -3.88
C ARG A 5 19.54 19.44 -4.16
N VAL A 6 19.70 19.09 -5.44
CA VAL A 6 20.18 17.77 -5.86
C VAL A 6 21.61 17.57 -5.36
N ILE A 7 21.84 16.52 -4.60
CA ILE A 7 23.17 16.13 -4.10
C ILE A 7 23.79 15.10 -5.01
N GLN A 8 22.99 14.11 -5.44
CA GLN A 8 23.42 13.01 -6.29
C GLN A 8 22.25 12.50 -7.12
N THR A 9 22.56 11.91 -8.27
CA THR A 9 21.63 11.20 -9.13
C THR A 9 22.16 9.80 -9.39
N TYR A 10 21.26 8.84 -9.54
CA TYR A 10 21.56 7.44 -9.83
C TYR A 10 20.90 7.05 -11.16
N SER A 11 21.57 6.23 -11.98
CA SER A 11 20.95 5.56 -13.11
C SER A 11 20.50 4.18 -12.64
N LEU A 12 19.29 3.80 -13.01
CA LEU A 12 18.68 2.51 -12.67
C LEU A 12 18.37 1.76 -13.97
N ASP A 13 19.44 1.40 -14.70
CA ASP A 13 19.33 0.80 -16.04
C ASP A 13 18.44 -0.46 -16.01
N GLY A 14 17.35 -0.43 -16.77
CA GLY A 14 16.38 -1.53 -16.87
C GLY A 14 15.25 -1.50 -15.83
N TYR A 15 15.23 -0.50 -14.94
CA TYR A 15 14.18 -0.34 -13.93
C TYR A 15 13.54 1.04 -13.97
N GLN A 16 12.24 1.09 -13.81
CA GLN A 16 11.47 2.31 -13.51
C GLN A 16 11.04 2.29 -12.05
N LEU A 17 11.29 3.40 -11.33
CA LEU A 17 10.79 3.57 -9.96
C LEU A 17 9.37 4.14 -9.97
N HIS A 18 8.58 3.71 -9.01
CA HIS A 18 7.24 4.22 -8.79
C HIS A 18 6.92 4.38 -7.31
N HIS A 19 5.82 5.03 -6.99
CA HIS A 19 5.16 5.18 -5.70
C HIS A 19 6.04 5.52 -4.50
N ASP A 20 6.86 4.60 -3.95
CA ASP A 20 7.46 4.78 -2.64
C ASP A 20 8.96 4.43 -2.58
N ILE A 21 9.65 5.12 -1.67
CA ILE A 21 11.07 4.95 -1.38
C ILE A 21 11.33 5.16 0.11
N GLN A 22 12.03 4.23 0.76
CA GLN A 22 12.28 4.25 2.19
C GLN A 22 13.77 4.11 2.52
N PRO A 23 14.27 4.78 3.57
CA PRO A 23 15.60 4.53 4.10
C PRO A 23 15.74 3.08 4.59
N ALA A 24 16.87 2.46 4.28
CA ALA A 24 17.28 1.17 4.81
C ALA A 24 18.55 1.27 5.66
N LYS A 25 19.12 0.15 6.09
CA LYS A 25 20.36 0.11 6.88
C LYS A 25 21.58 0.56 6.05
N GLU A 26 22.60 1.06 6.74
CA GLU A 26 23.94 1.25 6.20
C GLU A 26 24.06 2.19 4.99
N GLY A 27 23.19 3.20 4.88
CA GLY A 27 23.21 4.15 3.77
C GLY A 27 22.62 3.60 2.49
N LYS A 28 21.76 2.60 2.59
CA LYS A 28 20.93 2.08 1.52
C LYS A 28 19.52 2.63 1.58
N ILE A 29 18.81 2.51 0.49
CA ILE A 29 17.37 2.77 0.38
C ILE A 29 16.68 1.57 -0.27
N LEU A 30 15.42 1.36 0.09
CA LEU A 30 14.51 0.46 -0.62
C LEU A 30 13.57 1.31 -1.48
N ALA A 31 13.25 0.84 -2.67
CA ALA A 31 12.36 1.52 -3.59
C ALA A 31 11.46 0.52 -4.32
N LEU A 32 10.21 0.89 -4.53
CA LEU A 32 9.31 0.17 -5.41
C LEU A 32 9.73 0.41 -6.86
N ALA A 33 9.68 -0.63 -7.67
CA ALA A 33 10.12 -0.59 -9.05
C ALA A 33 9.39 -1.62 -9.93
N GLU A 34 9.62 -1.47 -11.22
CA GLU A 34 9.25 -2.42 -12.26
C GLU A 34 10.39 -2.56 -13.26
N HIS A 35 10.38 -3.63 -14.05
CA HIS A 35 11.25 -3.77 -15.21
C HIS A 35 10.72 -2.98 -16.40
N GLU A 36 11.59 -2.22 -17.09
CA GLU A 36 11.19 -1.42 -18.25
C GLU A 36 10.69 -2.26 -19.46
N ASP A 37 11.10 -3.51 -19.56
CA ASP A 37 10.89 -4.35 -20.76
C ASP A 37 9.92 -5.52 -20.52
N THR A 38 9.13 -5.52 -19.43
CA THR A 38 8.18 -6.59 -19.11
C THR A 38 6.75 -6.08 -19.08
N ALA A 39 5.78 -6.99 -19.26
CA ALA A 39 4.36 -6.64 -19.16
C ALA A 39 3.88 -6.54 -17.71
N ASN A 40 4.49 -7.31 -16.80
CA ASN A 40 4.19 -7.22 -15.37
C ASN A 40 4.85 -5.97 -14.80
N VAL A 41 4.06 -5.18 -14.08
CA VAL A 41 4.46 -3.87 -13.58
C VAL A 41 4.24 -3.79 -12.06
N GLU A 42 4.94 -2.86 -11.42
CA GLU A 42 4.74 -2.47 -10.02
C GLU A 42 4.86 -3.63 -8.99
N ASP A 43 5.76 -4.60 -9.27
CA ASP A 43 5.89 -5.83 -8.50
C ASP A 43 7.29 -6.11 -7.92
N LEU A 44 8.20 -5.13 -7.98
CA LEU A 44 9.59 -5.27 -7.50
C LEU A 44 9.89 -4.37 -6.30
N VAL A 45 10.85 -4.83 -5.49
CA VAL A 45 11.55 -3.99 -4.50
C VAL A 45 13.03 -4.01 -4.80
N LEU A 46 13.62 -2.84 -5.04
CA LEU A 46 15.06 -2.66 -5.23
C LEU A 46 15.71 -2.18 -3.93
N GLU A 47 16.93 -2.65 -3.68
CA GLU A 47 17.84 -2.07 -2.72
C GLU A 47 18.94 -1.30 -3.45
N ILE A 48 19.14 -0.04 -3.10
CA ILE A 48 20.10 0.86 -3.73
C ILE A 48 21.12 1.33 -2.69
N ASP A 49 22.39 1.03 -2.90
CA ASP A 49 23.48 1.55 -2.06
C ASP A 49 23.83 2.98 -2.49
N LEU A 50 23.58 3.94 -1.60
CA LEU A 50 23.76 5.37 -1.90
C LEU A 50 25.23 5.78 -2.06
N LYS A 51 26.18 4.94 -1.66
CA LYS A 51 27.60 5.23 -1.76
C LYS A 51 28.21 4.71 -3.06
N SER A 52 27.90 3.46 -3.43
CA SER A 52 28.42 2.82 -4.65
C SER A 52 27.52 3.07 -5.85
N GLY A 53 26.23 3.30 -5.65
CA GLY A 53 25.21 3.30 -6.71
C GLY A 53 24.81 1.90 -7.15
N GLU A 54 25.22 0.86 -6.42
CA GLU A 54 24.85 -0.52 -6.72
C GLU A 54 23.34 -0.71 -6.50
N VAL A 55 22.69 -1.35 -7.48
CA VAL A 55 21.27 -1.68 -7.45
C VAL A 55 21.12 -3.19 -7.36
N THR A 56 20.36 -3.66 -6.41
CA THR A 56 20.03 -5.08 -6.21
C THR A 56 18.53 -5.26 -6.26
N GLU A 57 18.05 -6.19 -7.09
CA GLU A 57 16.66 -6.66 -7.03
C GLU A 57 16.50 -7.49 -5.75
N LEU A 58 15.91 -6.88 -4.73
CA LEU A 58 15.79 -7.49 -3.41
C LEU A 58 14.61 -8.45 -3.36
N LEU A 59 13.45 -8.03 -3.86
CA LEU A 59 12.24 -8.84 -3.91
C LEU A 59 11.61 -8.74 -5.29
N ASP A 60 11.17 -9.88 -5.79
CA ASP A 60 10.34 -10.04 -6.98
C ASP A 60 9.05 -10.76 -6.54
N PHE A 61 7.94 -10.02 -6.46
CA PHE A 61 6.68 -10.55 -5.99
C PHE A 61 6.08 -11.59 -6.93
N LYS A 62 6.38 -11.53 -8.21
CA LYS A 62 6.01 -12.58 -9.17
C LYS A 62 6.63 -13.94 -8.80
N LYS A 63 7.85 -13.95 -8.24
CA LYS A 63 8.47 -15.16 -7.73
C LYS A 63 7.91 -15.59 -6.35
N ILE A 64 7.68 -14.61 -5.47
CA ILE A 64 7.21 -14.85 -4.10
C ILE A 64 5.75 -15.32 -4.09
N MET A 65 4.91 -14.77 -4.98
CA MET A 65 3.49 -15.07 -5.11
C MET A 65 3.16 -15.75 -6.45
N ASN A 66 4.05 -16.62 -6.93
CA ASN A 66 3.93 -17.22 -8.25
C ASN A 66 2.61 -17.97 -8.46
N GLU A 67 2.12 -18.70 -7.46
CA GLU A 67 0.86 -19.44 -7.58
C GLU A 67 -0.33 -18.49 -7.79
N TYR A 68 -0.33 -17.33 -7.14
CA TYR A 68 -1.35 -16.30 -7.36
C TYR A 68 -1.20 -15.63 -8.73
N TYR A 69 0.02 -15.29 -9.13
CA TYR A 69 0.28 -14.68 -10.43
C TYR A 69 -0.14 -15.59 -11.60
N GLU A 70 0.17 -16.87 -11.53
CA GLU A 70 -0.17 -17.85 -12.58
C GLU A 70 -1.66 -18.19 -12.64
N GLN A 71 -2.43 -17.86 -11.60
CA GLN A 71 -3.87 -18.05 -11.56
C GLN A 71 -4.59 -16.89 -12.24
N GLU A 72 -4.89 -17.06 -13.54
CA GLU A 72 -5.80 -16.18 -14.29
C GLU A 72 -5.41 -14.70 -14.39
N THR A 73 -4.14 -14.37 -14.10
CA THR A 73 -3.66 -13.00 -14.35
C THR A 73 -3.75 -12.69 -15.83
N ARG A 74 -4.35 -11.57 -16.16
CA ARG A 74 -4.51 -11.08 -17.53
C ARG A 74 -4.04 -9.63 -17.66
N PRO A 75 -3.59 -9.21 -18.84
CA PRO A 75 -3.30 -7.81 -19.10
C PRO A 75 -4.55 -6.94 -18.94
N VAL A 76 -4.37 -5.72 -18.46
CA VAL A 76 -5.41 -4.71 -18.40
C VAL A 76 -5.99 -4.48 -19.80
N SER A 77 -7.31 -4.45 -19.90
CA SER A 77 -7.98 -4.26 -21.18
C SER A 77 -8.00 -2.77 -21.59
N ALA A 78 -8.06 -2.51 -22.88
CA ALA A 78 -8.19 -1.14 -23.39
C ALA A 78 -9.51 -0.45 -22.95
N ALA A 79 -10.51 -1.19 -22.48
CA ALA A 79 -11.74 -0.63 -21.96
C ALA A 79 -11.59 -0.09 -20.52
N ASP A 80 -10.61 -0.61 -19.79
CA ASP A 80 -10.32 -0.24 -18.40
C ASP A 80 -9.23 0.86 -18.33
N ASP A 81 -8.77 1.32 -19.50
CA ASP A 81 -7.59 2.15 -19.72
C ASP A 81 -7.83 3.64 -19.46
N PHE A 82 -8.12 4.00 -18.22
CA PHE A 82 -8.07 5.42 -17.82
C PHE A 82 -6.80 5.74 -17.03
N PHE A 83 -6.31 4.82 -16.20
CA PHE A 83 -5.11 4.97 -15.38
C PHE A 83 -4.10 3.85 -15.61
N TRP A 84 -4.52 2.73 -16.18
CA TRP A 84 -3.70 1.57 -16.45
C TRP A 84 -3.39 1.54 -17.94
N GLN A 85 -2.18 1.21 -18.30
CA GLN A 85 -1.83 1.08 -19.70
C GLN A 85 -2.32 -0.26 -20.23
N ALA A 86 -3.08 -0.24 -21.32
CA ALA A 86 -3.59 -1.45 -21.94
C ALA A 86 -2.43 -2.39 -22.34
N GLY A 87 -2.50 -3.64 -21.90
CA GLY A 87 -1.49 -4.64 -22.13
C GLY A 87 -0.49 -4.85 -21.00
N GLU A 88 -0.51 -4.00 -19.96
CA GLU A 88 0.23 -4.23 -18.72
C GLU A 88 -0.46 -5.27 -17.85
N GLU A 89 0.33 -6.02 -17.10
CA GLU A 89 -0.11 -6.95 -16.06
C GLU A 89 0.12 -6.31 -14.70
N ASP A 90 -0.73 -5.35 -14.34
CA ASP A 90 -0.72 -4.63 -13.07
C ASP A 90 -1.43 -5.47 -11.98
N TRP A 91 -0.90 -6.66 -11.74
CA TRP A 91 -1.53 -7.75 -11.01
C TRP A 91 -1.49 -7.61 -9.49
N ILE A 92 -0.62 -6.77 -8.95
CA ILE A 92 -0.42 -6.55 -7.51
C ILE A 92 -0.42 -5.07 -7.15
N HIS A 93 0.09 -4.20 -8.00
CA HIS A 93 0.12 -2.75 -7.83
C HIS A 93 0.65 -2.32 -6.46
N LEU A 94 1.93 -2.54 -6.21
CA LEU A 94 2.55 -2.13 -4.95
C LEU A 94 2.66 -0.61 -4.88
N ASN A 95 2.10 0.01 -3.86
CA ASN A 95 2.06 1.47 -3.75
C ASN A 95 2.66 2.06 -2.47
N THR A 96 3.03 1.22 -1.51
CA THR A 96 3.73 1.64 -0.29
C THR A 96 4.65 0.52 0.18
N LEU A 97 5.79 0.86 0.74
CA LEU A 97 6.69 -0.08 1.41
C LEU A 97 7.13 0.46 2.78
N GLN A 98 7.26 -0.42 3.77
CA GLN A 98 7.69 -0.07 5.12
C GLN A 98 8.70 -1.10 5.62
N TYR A 99 9.94 -0.67 5.84
CA TYR A 99 11.01 -1.54 6.28
C TYR A 99 11.08 -1.63 7.81
N MET A 100 10.81 -2.82 8.33
CA MET A 100 10.93 -3.16 9.75
C MET A 100 12.36 -3.65 10.02
N GLN A 101 13.26 -2.71 10.35
CA GLN A 101 14.70 -2.98 10.50
C GLN A 101 15.03 -3.99 11.59
N GLU A 102 14.23 -4.05 12.64
CA GLU A 102 14.47 -4.86 13.84
C GLU A 102 14.39 -6.36 13.57
N ASN A 103 13.57 -6.78 12.59
CA ASN A 103 13.35 -8.18 12.27
C ASN A 103 13.59 -8.54 10.80
N ASP A 104 14.20 -7.61 10.02
CA ASP A 104 14.52 -7.80 8.61
C ASP A 104 13.28 -8.15 7.76
N SER A 105 12.18 -7.45 8.02
CA SER A 105 10.89 -7.66 7.33
C SER A 105 10.46 -6.42 6.57
N LEU A 106 9.57 -6.62 5.61
CA LEU A 106 8.97 -5.55 4.82
C LEU A 106 7.45 -5.70 4.84
N VAL A 107 6.75 -4.60 5.10
CA VAL A 107 5.31 -4.49 4.87
C VAL A 107 5.10 -3.71 3.58
N VAL A 108 4.30 -4.23 2.67
CA VAL A 108 3.91 -3.57 1.43
C VAL A 108 2.40 -3.49 1.32
N SER A 109 1.92 -2.49 0.60
CA SER A 109 0.52 -2.32 0.28
C SER A 109 0.28 -2.66 -1.19
N SER A 110 -0.61 -3.60 -1.45
CA SER A 110 -1.10 -3.97 -2.76
C SER A 110 -2.47 -3.34 -3.00
N ARG A 111 -2.54 -2.39 -3.92
CA ARG A 111 -3.81 -1.75 -4.29
C ARG A 111 -4.72 -2.70 -5.04
N GLU A 112 -4.19 -3.44 -6.01
CA GLU A 112 -4.99 -4.32 -6.89
C GLU A 112 -5.71 -5.41 -6.10
N THR A 113 -5.05 -5.98 -5.08
CA THR A 113 -5.65 -7.00 -4.22
C THR A 113 -6.28 -6.44 -2.94
N SER A 114 -6.25 -5.12 -2.73
CA SER A 114 -6.70 -4.47 -1.50
C SER A 114 -6.11 -5.09 -0.23
N THR A 115 -4.84 -5.53 -0.31
CA THR A 115 -4.19 -6.32 0.75
C THR A 115 -2.90 -5.65 1.22
N ILE A 116 -2.66 -5.69 2.52
CA ILE A 116 -1.35 -5.38 3.11
C ILE A 116 -0.61 -6.70 3.30
N ILE A 117 0.63 -6.77 2.86
CA ILE A 117 1.43 -7.99 2.77
C ILE A 117 2.70 -7.82 3.59
N LYS A 118 3.03 -8.77 4.48
CA LYS A 118 4.33 -8.81 5.12
C LYS A 118 5.20 -9.91 4.54
N VAL A 119 6.43 -9.52 4.21
CA VAL A 119 7.51 -10.43 3.81
C VAL A 119 8.58 -10.41 4.89
N GLN A 120 8.99 -11.58 5.38
CA GLN A 120 10.04 -11.75 6.39
C GLN A 120 11.37 -12.16 5.76
N SER A 121 12.47 -11.91 6.49
CA SER A 121 13.85 -12.32 6.11
C SER A 121 14.27 -11.84 4.72
N ILE A 122 13.97 -10.59 4.38
CA ILE A 122 14.09 -10.06 3.03
C ILE A 122 15.51 -10.10 2.46
N HIS A 123 16.56 -10.06 3.30
CA HIS A 123 17.96 -10.13 2.87
C HIS A 123 18.55 -11.56 2.89
N ASN A 124 17.80 -12.57 3.32
CA ASN A 124 18.33 -13.93 3.41
C ASN A 124 17.52 -14.95 2.59
N SER A 125 16.29 -15.19 3.02
CA SER A 125 15.39 -16.14 2.40
C SER A 125 13.96 -15.58 2.49
N PRO A 126 13.60 -14.67 1.59
CA PRO A 126 12.31 -14.01 1.63
C PRO A 126 11.15 -15.01 1.58
N SER A 127 10.16 -14.81 2.46
CA SER A 127 8.91 -15.56 2.45
C SER A 127 7.78 -14.71 2.98
N LEU A 128 6.55 -14.97 2.51
CA LEU A 128 5.37 -14.33 3.06
C LEU A 128 5.21 -14.72 4.53
N ASP A 129 4.82 -13.76 5.35
CA ASP A 129 4.53 -13.96 6.78
C ASP A 129 3.03 -13.89 7.02
N TRP A 130 2.39 -12.80 6.62
CA TRP A 130 0.96 -12.62 6.76
C TRP A 130 0.36 -11.67 5.71
N LEU A 131 -0.98 -11.76 5.57
CA LEU A 131 -1.83 -10.91 4.77
C LEU A 131 -2.90 -10.26 5.63
N VAL A 132 -3.22 -8.97 5.37
CA VAL A 132 -4.31 -8.22 6.00
C VAL A 132 -5.18 -7.59 4.93
N GLY A 133 -6.45 -7.92 4.92
CA GLY A 133 -7.46 -7.46 3.97
C GLY A 133 -8.71 -8.32 4.04
N ASP A 134 -9.51 -8.32 2.99
CA ASP A 134 -10.65 -9.21 2.88
C ASP A 134 -10.17 -10.67 2.72
N SER A 135 -10.39 -11.49 3.75
CA SER A 135 -9.96 -12.90 3.72
C SER A 135 -10.72 -13.75 2.70
N ALA A 136 -11.95 -13.36 2.32
CA ALA A 136 -12.72 -14.06 1.29
C ALA A 136 -12.02 -13.99 -0.08
N PHE A 137 -11.30 -12.91 -0.36
CA PHE A 137 -10.50 -12.78 -1.59
C PHE A 137 -9.40 -13.86 -1.70
N TRP A 138 -8.86 -14.32 -0.57
CA TRP A 138 -7.77 -15.29 -0.52
C TRP A 138 -8.20 -16.72 -0.24
N GLU A 139 -9.51 -16.96 0.07
CA GLU A 139 -10.02 -18.23 0.59
C GLU A 139 -9.69 -19.45 -0.29
N ASP A 140 -9.81 -19.31 -1.61
CA ASP A 140 -9.54 -20.39 -2.57
C ASP A 140 -8.10 -20.39 -3.12
N THR A 141 -7.16 -19.72 -2.42
CA THR A 141 -5.76 -19.64 -2.83
C THR A 141 -4.81 -20.37 -1.88
N ALA A 142 -3.58 -20.58 -2.31
CA ALA A 142 -2.50 -21.11 -1.47
C ALA A 142 -2.11 -20.17 -0.31
N TYR A 143 -2.66 -18.97 -0.26
CA TYR A 143 -2.33 -17.92 0.70
C TYR A 143 -3.39 -17.73 1.80
N ALA A 144 -4.48 -18.48 1.77
CA ALA A 144 -5.58 -18.39 2.74
C ALA A 144 -5.11 -18.47 4.20
N ASP A 145 -4.20 -19.40 4.51
CA ASP A 145 -3.66 -19.60 5.86
C ASP A 145 -2.74 -18.46 6.34
N LEU A 146 -2.34 -17.56 5.45
CA LEU A 146 -1.54 -16.38 5.78
C LEU A 146 -2.38 -15.19 6.21
N CYS A 147 -3.68 -15.19 5.94
CA CYS A 147 -4.58 -14.12 6.35
C CYS A 147 -4.65 -14.03 7.88
N LEU A 148 -4.42 -12.83 8.41
CA LEU A 148 -4.68 -12.56 9.81
C LEU A 148 -6.19 -12.52 10.07
N THR A 149 -6.60 -12.99 11.25
CA THR A 149 -8.00 -12.95 11.68
C THR A 149 -8.43 -11.52 11.95
N LYS A 150 -9.49 -11.06 11.27
CA LYS A 150 -10.12 -9.77 11.54
C LYS A 150 -10.91 -9.84 12.85
N GLU A 151 -10.59 -8.99 13.84
CA GLU A 151 -11.29 -8.89 15.10
C GLU A 151 -12.16 -7.63 15.14
N GLY A 152 -13.45 -7.82 15.33
CA GLY A 152 -14.44 -6.74 15.40
C GLY A 152 -15.28 -6.59 14.14
N ASP A 153 -16.28 -5.72 14.24
CA ASP A 153 -17.23 -5.44 13.17
C ASP A 153 -16.86 -4.13 12.47
N PHE A 154 -16.12 -4.26 11.37
CA PHE A 154 -15.74 -3.14 10.50
C PHE A 154 -15.50 -3.65 9.08
N VAL A 155 -15.63 -2.76 8.10
CA VAL A 155 -15.29 -3.04 6.70
C VAL A 155 -13.76 -2.95 6.55
N PRO A 156 -13.08 -3.97 5.99
CA PRO A 156 -11.64 -3.89 5.76
C PRO A 156 -11.29 -2.79 4.74
N GLN A 157 -10.02 -2.50 4.59
CA GLN A 157 -9.57 -1.52 3.61
C GLN A 157 -9.75 -2.02 2.18
N TYR A 158 -10.03 -1.08 1.27
CA TYR A 158 -10.06 -1.31 -0.17
C TYR A 158 -9.30 -0.22 -0.92
N GLY A 159 -8.38 -0.64 -1.82
CA GLY A 159 -7.58 0.24 -2.66
C GLY A 159 -6.65 1.19 -1.89
N GLN A 160 -6.24 0.81 -0.69
CA GLN A 160 -5.51 1.63 0.28
C GLN A 160 -4.16 2.15 -0.26
N HIS A 161 -3.75 3.31 0.28
CA HIS A 161 -2.46 3.95 0.04
C HIS A 161 -1.82 4.39 1.36
N SER A 162 -0.54 4.76 1.31
CA SER A 162 0.15 5.41 2.43
C SER A 162 0.14 4.58 3.72
N VAL A 163 0.38 3.27 3.60
CA VAL A 163 0.52 2.40 4.78
C VAL A 163 1.80 2.77 5.51
N GLU A 164 1.70 3.07 6.81
CA GLU A 164 2.83 3.43 7.68
C GLU A 164 2.94 2.46 8.84
N TYR A 165 4.12 1.91 9.06
CA TYR A 165 4.48 1.17 10.26
C TYR A 165 4.94 2.13 11.36
N VAL A 166 4.22 2.17 12.48
CA VAL A 166 4.47 3.15 13.55
C VAL A 166 5.47 2.64 14.58
N GLY A 167 5.74 1.34 14.59
CA GLY A 167 6.64 0.70 15.54
C GLY A 167 5.92 -0.15 16.58
N ALA A 168 6.70 -0.94 17.33
CA ALA A 168 6.18 -1.84 18.34
C ALA A 168 5.47 -1.06 19.47
N LYS A 169 4.35 -1.60 19.91
CA LYS A 169 3.66 -1.18 21.13
C LYS A 169 4.38 -1.74 22.38
N ASN A 170 3.66 -1.93 23.46
CA ASN A 170 4.21 -2.39 24.74
C ASN A 170 4.61 -3.87 24.73
N GLU A 171 4.20 -4.63 23.74
CA GLU A 171 4.42 -6.07 23.61
C GLU A 171 5.09 -6.37 22.26
N PRO A 172 6.17 -7.20 22.24
CA PRO A 172 6.79 -7.63 20.99
C PRO A 172 5.79 -8.37 20.09
N GLY A 173 5.79 -8.06 18.81
CA GLY A 173 4.84 -8.62 17.84
C GLY A 173 3.49 -7.89 17.79
N VAL A 174 3.27 -6.89 18.65
CA VAL A 174 2.09 -6.02 18.61
C VAL A 174 2.50 -4.61 18.17
N TYR A 175 1.89 -4.09 17.12
CA TYR A 175 2.22 -2.78 16.57
C TYR A 175 1.05 -2.15 15.81
N GLU A 176 1.25 -0.92 15.38
CA GLU A 176 0.24 -0.13 14.69
C GLU A 176 0.61 0.04 13.22
N LEU A 177 -0.39 -0.14 12.35
CA LEU A 177 -0.35 0.30 10.96
C LEU A 177 -1.38 1.40 10.76
N ARG A 178 -0.96 2.48 10.10
CA ARG A 178 -1.82 3.59 9.69
C ARG A 178 -1.92 3.61 8.19
N MET A 179 -3.06 4.04 7.66
CA MET A 179 -3.22 4.13 6.21
C MET A 179 -4.32 5.10 5.80
N TYR A 180 -4.24 5.54 4.57
CA TYR A 180 -5.38 6.08 3.86
C TYR A 180 -6.13 4.93 3.20
N ASN A 181 -7.31 4.58 3.72
CA ASN A 181 -8.23 3.65 3.06
C ASN A 181 -9.01 4.43 2.00
N ASN A 182 -8.69 4.21 0.72
CA ASN A 182 -9.41 4.84 -0.39
C ASN A 182 -10.86 4.41 -0.42
N ASN A 183 -11.16 3.25 0.19
CA ASN A 183 -12.49 2.65 0.21
C ASN A 183 -13.02 2.46 -1.22
N PHE A 184 -12.15 2.02 -2.11
CA PHE A 184 -12.42 1.84 -3.53
C PHE A 184 -12.01 0.45 -3.97
N TRP A 185 -12.99 -0.35 -4.35
CA TRP A 185 -12.75 -1.65 -4.95
C TRP A 185 -12.60 -1.54 -6.45
N SER A 186 -11.50 -2.04 -6.96
CA SER A 186 -11.24 -2.20 -8.40
C SER A 186 -10.25 -3.33 -8.59
N LEU A 187 -10.58 -4.30 -9.42
CA LEU A 187 -9.74 -5.45 -9.77
C LEU A 187 -9.77 -5.61 -11.28
N ASN A 188 -8.62 -5.44 -11.95
CA ASN A 188 -8.55 -5.33 -13.40
C ASN A 188 -7.86 -6.52 -14.08
N THR A 189 -7.08 -7.29 -13.31
CA THR A 189 -6.21 -8.33 -13.85
C THR A 189 -6.76 -9.75 -13.70
N ARG A 190 -7.94 -9.93 -13.12
CA ARG A 190 -8.61 -11.22 -12.98
C ARG A 190 -10.12 -11.08 -12.78
N ASP A 191 -10.85 -12.17 -12.97
CA ASP A 191 -12.27 -12.23 -12.68
C ASP A 191 -12.49 -12.67 -11.22
N TYR A 192 -13.02 -11.77 -10.40
CA TYR A 192 -13.44 -12.02 -9.03
C TYR A 192 -14.60 -11.08 -8.68
N GLU A 193 -15.70 -11.62 -8.20
CA GLU A 193 -16.85 -10.84 -7.72
C GLU A 193 -16.78 -10.75 -6.20
N ALA A 194 -16.41 -9.57 -5.69
CA ALA A 194 -16.38 -9.31 -4.26
C ALA A 194 -17.78 -9.11 -3.69
N ASP A 195 -18.07 -9.66 -2.52
CA ASP A 195 -19.29 -9.36 -1.75
C ASP A 195 -19.04 -8.11 -0.92
N LEU A 196 -19.24 -6.95 -1.53
CA LEU A 196 -18.91 -5.64 -0.95
C LEU A 196 -20.02 -5.11 -0.06
N ASP A 197 -19.63 -4.47 1.03
CA ASP A 197 -20.53 -3.61 1.81
C ASP A 197 -20.96 -2.39 0.98
N ASP A 198 -22.18 -1.92 1.18
CA ASP A 198 -22.76 -0.75 0.48
C ASP A 198 -21.97 0.54 0.68
N SER A 199 -21.10 0.61 1.68
CA SER A 199 -20.22 1.75 1.95
C SER A 199 -18.95 1.76 1.12
N VAL A 200 -18.62 0.69 0.38
CA VAL A 200 -17.43 0.58 -0.45
C VAL A 200 -17.69 1.19 -1.83
N GLY A 201 -16.81 2.09 -2.26
CA GLY A 201 -16.90 2.71 -3.58
C GLY A 201 -16.44 1.76 -4.69
N THR A 202 -17.12 1.82 -5.82
CA THR A 202 -16.78 1.12 -7.07
C THR A 202 -16.61 2.07 -8.25
N GLU A 203 -16.90 3.35 -8.02
CA GLU A 203 -16.79 4.40 -9.04
C GLU A 203 -15.50 5.18 -8.85
N LEU A 204 -14.75 5.37 -9.93
CA LEU A 204 -13.51 6.12 -9.93
C LEU A 204 -13.73 7.60 -9.56
N TYR A 205 -14.84 8.17 -10.01
CA TYR A 205 -15.23 9.55 -9.75
C TYR A 205 -16.59 9.64 -9.07
N GLY A 206 -16.71 10.54 -8.14
CA GLY A 206 -18.01 11.04 -7.69
C GLY A 206 -18.75 10.20 -6.67
N GLY A 207 -18.23 9.16 -6.10
CA GLY A 207 -18.87 8.27 -5.12
C GLY A 207 -19.88 8.93 -4.17
N GLU A 208 -21.10 9.24 -4.70
CA GLU A 208 -22.14 9.93 -3.90
C GLU A 208 -22.55 9.05 -2.72
N GLY A 209 -22.30 9.53 -1.51
CA GLY A 209 -22.58 8.79 -0.27
C GLY A 209 -21.46 7.86 0.18
N VAL A 210 -20.33 7.84 -0.52
CA VAL A 210 -19.12 7.11 -0.11
C VAL A 210 -18.07 8.09 0.38
N SER A 211 -17.35 7.75 1.45
CA SER A 211 -16.18 8.47 1.94
C SER A 211 -14.96 7.56 1.95
N SER A 212 -13.77 8.14 1.78
CA SER A 212 -12.54 7.48 2.17
C SER A 212 -12.34 7.63 3.67
N GLN A 213 -11.42 6.86 4.25
CA GLN A 213 -11.13 6.92 5.69
C GLN A 213 -9.63 6.89 5.94
N VAL A 214 -9.23 7.48 7.05
CA VAL A 214 -7.96 7.13 7.67
C VAL A 214 -8.20 5.97 8.62
N TYR A 215 -7.48 4.87 8.45
CA TYR A 215 -7.56 3.70 9.32
C TYR A 215 -6.31 3.56 10.15
N ILE A 216 -6.51 3.16 11.40
CA ILE A 216 -5.44 2.81 12.34
C ILE A 216 -5.72 1.39 12.82
N TYR A 217 -4.89 0.44 12.38
CA TYR A 217 -4.96 -0.96 12.79
C TYR A 217 -3.96 -1.26 13.89
N GLU A 218 -4.35 -2.09 14.84
CA GLU A 218 -3.42 -2.86 15.63
C GLU A 218 -3.26 -4.22 15.00
N ILE A 219 -2.00 -4.61 14.79
CA ILE A 219 -1.60 -5.94 14.35
C ILE A 219 -1.06 -6.69 15.56
N ASP A 220 -1.54 -7.90 15.80
CA ASP A 220 -1.02 -8.84 16.78
C ASP A 220 -0.51 -10.11 16.07
N GLU A 221 0.80 -10.18 15.87
CA GLU A 221 1.43 -11.33 15.22
C GLU A 221 1.41 -12.57 16.11
N ASN A 222 1.32 -12.41 17.46
CA ASN A 222 1.29 -13.53 18.39
C ASN A 222 -0.04 -14.29 18.30
N GLU A 223 -1.15 -13.55 18.21
CA GLU A 223 -2.49 -14.12 18.05
C GLU A 223 -2.91 -14.28 16.58
N ARG A 224 -2.06 -13.83 15.64
CA ARG A 224 -2.34 -13.80 14.21
C ARG A 224 -3.67 -13.09 13.90
N SER A 225 -3.84 -11.90 14.46
CA SER A 225 -5.06 -11.11 14.30
C SER A 225 -4.77 -9.64 14.02
N TYR A 226 -5.80 -8.92 13.58
CA TYR A 226 -5.78 -7.48 13.47
C TYR A 226 -7.14 -6.88 13.83
N ARG A 227 -7.13 -5.65 14.35
CA ARG A 227 -8.35 -4.91 14.66
C ARG A 227 -8.24 -3.44 14.29
N LEU A 228 -9.39 -2.82 14.04
CA LEU A 228 -9.47 -1.39 13.84
C LEU A 228 -9.48 -0.69 15.22
N GLU A 229 -8.41 0.06 15.52
CA GLU A 229 -8.34 0.83 16.76
C GLU A 229 -9.11 2.15 16.66
N SER A 230 -8.96 2.83 15.51
CA SER A 230 -9.70 4.06 15.24
C SER A 230 -9.76 4.32 13.73
N SER A 231 -10.75 5.14 13.35
CA SER A 231 -10.91 5.63 12.00
C SER A 231 -11.63 6.97 12.01
N PHE A 232 -11.44 7.73 10.93
CA PHE A 232 -12.23 8.93 10.65
C PHE A 232 -12.42 9.10 9.15
N GLU A 233 -13.54 9.72 8.78
CA GLU A 233 -13.89 9.95 7.38
C GLU A 233 -13.14 11.15 6.80
N VAL A 234 -12.81 11.03 5.51
CA VAL A 234 -12.18 12.08 4.71
C VAL A 234 -12.85 12.12 3.33
N PRO A 235 -12.72 13.21 2.56
CA PRO A 235 -13.29 13.29 1.22
C PRO A 235 -12.90 12.10 0.36
N TYR A 236 -13.88 11.52 -0.35
CA TYR A 236 -13.66 10.35 -1.18
C TYR A 236 -12.58 10.58 -2.24
N SER A 237 -11.62 9.70 -2.26
CA SER A 237 -10.56 9.65 -3.25
C SER A 237 -10.29 8.20 -3.60
N SER A 238 -10.76 7.75 -4.75
CA SER A 238 -10.60 6.37 -5.21
C SER A 238 -9.14 5.93 -5.31
N ILE A 239 -8.24 6.87 -5.67
CA ILE A 239 -6.79 6.67 -5.80
C ILE A 239 -6.02 7.91 -5.34
N VAL A 240 -4.69 7.89 -5.41
CA VAL A 240 -3.73 9.00 -5.23
C VAL A 240 -3.94 9.81 -3.96
N SER A 241 -3.78 9.18 -2.82
CA SER A 241 -4.03 9.79 -1.50
C SER A 241 -2.91 9.50 -0.51
N ASN A 242 -2.90 10.30 0.54
CA ASN A 242 -1.93 10.17 1.62
C ASN A 242 -2.54 10.64 2.93
N ALA A 243 -2.19 9.97 4.03
CA ALA A 243 -2.47 10.41 5.39
C ALA A 243 -1.21 10.25 6.24
N ALA A 244 -0.78 11.31 6.90
CA ALA A 244 0.39 11.28 7.77
C ALA A 244 0.17 12.14 9.02
N PRO A 245 0.74 11.75 10.19
CA PRO A 245 0.75 12.58 11.38
C PRO A 245 1.51 13.89 11.10
N ALA A 246 0.95 14.99 11.56
CA ALA A 246 1.64 16.28 11.47
C ALA A 246 2.78 16.34 12.51
N SER A 247 3.93 16.84 12.09
CA SER A 247 5.08 17.00 12.98
C SER A 247 4.75 17.93 14.16
N ASN A 248 5.08 17.49 15.38
CA ASN A 248 4.93 18.24 16.62
C ASN A 248 3.48 18.52 17.10
N THR A 249 2.52 17.82 16.56
CA THR A 249 1.12 17.84 17.01
C THR A 249 0.56 16.43 16.98
N ASP A 250 -0.62 16.23 17.56
CA ASP A 250 -1.37 14.97 17.41
C ASP A 250 -2.35 15.03 16.22
N ASN A 251 -2.16 16.02 15.33
CA ASN A 251 -3.00 16.23 14.17
C ASN A 251 -2.56 15.35 12.99
N TRP A 252 -3.44 15.24 12.02
CA TRP A 252 -3.19 14.56 10.75
C TRP A 252 -3.16 15.56 9.60
N ILE A 253 -2.29 15.32 8.63
CA ILE A 253 -2.33 15.95 7.30
C ILE A 253 -2.79 14.89 6.33
N VAL A 254 -3.94 15.13 5.71
CA VAL A 254 -4.58 14.18 4.79
C VAL A 254 -4.74 14.82 3.43
N ASN A 255 -4.29 14.16 2.38
CA ASN A 255 -4.52 14.53 1.00
C ASN A 255 -5.49 13.54 0.34
N SER A 256 -6.66 14.03 -0.08
CA SER A 256 -7.63 13.29 -0.88
C SER A 256 -7.49 13.73 -2.34
N GLY A 257 -6.61 13.03 -3.08
CA GLY A 257 -6.11 13.48 -4.38
C GLY A 257 -7.20 13.67 -5.42
N MET A 258 -8.11 12.71 -5.59
CA MET A 258 -9.22 12.81 -6.56
C MET A 258 -10.25 13.87 -6.19
N ALA A 259 -10.38 14.19 -4.91
CA ALA A 259 -11.20 15.31 -4.44
C ALA A 259 -10.51 16.67 -4.62
N ASN A 260 -9.22 16.69 -4.95
CA ASN A 260 -8.40 17.90 -5.07
C ASN A 260 -8.38 18.74 -3.79
N VAL A 261 -8.33 18.08 -2.63
CA VAL A 261 -8.24 18.76 -1.33
C VAL A 261 -7.16 18.13 -0.46
N PHE A 262 -6.57 18.93 0.39
CA PHE A 262 -5.84 18.44 1.55
C PHE A 262 -6.28 19.16 2.80
N GLY A 263 -6.30 18.47 3.93
CA GLY A 263 -6.80 18.99 5.19
C GLY A 263 -5.92 18.66 6.37
N GLU A 264 -6.02 19.47 7.40
CA GLU A 264 -5.54 19.20 8.74
C GLU A 264 -6.72 18.76 9.60
N TYR A 265 -6.58 17.60 10.24
CA TYR A 265 -7.56 17.00 11.13
C TYR A 265 -6.96 16.85 12.53
N ASP A 266 -7.76 16.94 13.55
CA ASP A 266 -7.29 16.68 14.92
C ASP A 266 -7.15 15.17 15.20
N SER A 267 -6.72 14.83 16.42
CA SER A 267 -6.54 13.44 16.83
C SER A 267 -7.85 12.62 16.92
N GLN A 268 -9.02 13.28 16.86
CA GLN A 268 -10.32 12.65 16.79
C GLN A 268 -10.88 12.56 15.37
N GLY A 269 -10.12 13.09 14.37
CA GLY A 269 -10.54 13.13 12.99
C GLY A 269 -11.46 14.29 12.63
N GLU A 270 -11.58 15.28 13.50
CA GLU A 270 -12.36 16.48 13.19
C GLU A 270 -11.55 17.46 12.32
N LEU A 271 -12.15 17.93 11.23
CA LEU A 271 -11.50 18.84 10.31
C LEU A 271 -11.19 20.20 10.96
N ILE A 272 -9.90 20.54 11.05
CA ILE A 272 -9.44 21.83 11.53
C ILE A 272 -9.40 22.84 10.37
N ARG A 273 -8.83 22.42 9.22
CA ARG A 273 -8.61 23.28 8.07
C ARG A 273 -8.50 22.46 6.80
N GLU A 274 -9.10 22.96 5.73
CA GLU A 274 -9.02 22.35 4.41
C GLU A 274 -8.52 23.36 3.36
N TYR A 275 -7.80 22.86 2.38
CA TYR A 275 -7.31 23.61 1.22
C TYR A 275 -7.67 22.85 -0.05
N ALA A 276 -8.39 23.51 -0.95
CA ALA A 276 -8.61 23.00 -2.30
C ALA A 276 -7.47 23.46 -3.23
N TYR A 277 -7.13 22.61 -4.17
CA TYR A 277 -6.14 22.91 -5.21
C TYR A 277 -6.65 22.49 -6.59
N THR A 278 -6.04 23.01 -7.62
CA THR A 278 -6.35 22.64 -9.02
C THR A 278 -5.12 21.97 -9.62
N CYS A 279 -5.28 20.76 -10.14
CA CYS A 279 -4.28 20.14 -11.00
C CYS A 279 -4.46 20.68 -12.43
N THR A 280 -3.38 21.21 -13.02
CA THR A 280 -3.35 21.73 -14.40
C THR A 280 -2.53 20.80 -15.28
#